data_ad2c29fae6430931c50cfa83f2fea88d
#
_entry.id   ad2c29fae6430931c50cfa83f2fea88d
#
_cell.length_a   1.000
_cell.length_b   1.000
_cell.length_c   1.000
_cell.angle_alpha   90.00
_cell.angle_beta   90.00
_cell.angle_gamma   90.00
#
_symmetry.space_group_name_H-M   'P 1'
#
loop_
_entity.id
_entity.type
_entity.pdbx_description
1 polymer ?
#
loop_
_entity_poly.entity_id
_entity_poly.type
_entity_poly.pdbx_seq_one_letter_code
_entity_poly.pdbx_strand_id
1 'polypeptide(L)'
;MNNKFDTQVQILKYKVLKEVAKKAWNNELQNVLDIPNIIIPGNKPTMRCCVYKERAILGERVKLAMGGDKNNPNVIDVISIACDDCPAGGYQVSNACRDCLAHRCQNVCPRNAIYFDEYQHAHIDKTKCVECGMCSKVCPYSSIINNKKPCQSACKVGAITIGEDQSAQIENSKCIECGARAFINVLLGL
;
A
#
# COMPACT_ATOMS: atom_id res chain seq x y z
N MET A 1 1.51 3.09 -31.46
CA MET A 1 2.52 2.42 -30.60
C MET A 1 1.76 1.50 -29.67
N ASN A 2 1.87 0.17 -29.84
CA ASN A 2 1.27 -0.78 -28.92
C ASN A 2 1.94 -0.60 -27.55
N ASN A 3 1.21 -0.05 -26.59
CA ASN A 3 1.69 0.05 -25.22
C ASN A 3 1.83 -1.39 -24.67
N LYS A 4 3.07 -1.87 -24.56
CA LYS A 4 3.39 -3.14 -23.89
C LYS A 4 3.13 -3.11 -22.38
N PHE A 5 2.72 -1.97 -21.85
CA PHE A 5 2.57 -1.76 -20.40
C PHE A 5 1.15 -1.27 -20.10
N ASP A 6 0.51 -1.91 -19.14
CA ASP A 6 -0.85 -1.62 -18.73
C ASP A 6 -0.94 -0.45 -17.72
N THR A 7 0.17 -0.15 -17.02
CA THR A 7 0.21 0.88 -15.97
C THR A 7 1.47 1.75 -16.04
N GLN A 8 1.36 2.97 -15.53
CA GLN A 8 2.50 3.89 -15.40
C GLN A 8 3.62 3.32 -14.50
N VAL A 9 3.25 2.51 -13.50
CA VAL A 9 4.24 1.86 -12.62
C VAL A 9 5.08 0.85 -13.39
N GLN A 10 4.49 0.09 -14.29
CA GLN A 10 5.25 -0.83 -15.16
C GLN A 10 6.24 -0.05 -16.05
N ILE A 11 5.81 1.09 -16.59
CA ILE A 11 6.67 1.97 -17.37
C ILE A 11 7.84 2.49 -16.52
N LEU A 12 7.58 2.94 -15.30
CA LEU A 12 8.63 3.42 -14.39
C LEU A 12 9.58 2.30 -13.98
N LYS A 13 9.08 1.10 -13.67
CA LYS A 13 9.93 -0.09 -13.42
C LYS A 13 10.84 -0.40 -14.61
N TYR A 14 10.28 -0.41 -15.81
CA TYR A 14 11.04 -0.64 -17.03
C TYR A 14 12.11 0.44 -17.22
N LYS A 15 11.79 1.72 -17.04
CA LYS A 15 12.75 2.82 -17.13
C LYS A 15 13.89 2.67 -16.13
N VAL A 16 13.59 2.32 -14.86
CA VAL A 16 14.61 2.06 -13.84
C VAL A 16 15.54 0.94 -14.28
N LEU A 17 15.00 -0.22 -14.63
CA LEU A 17 15.80 -1.38 -15.07
C LEU A 17 16.65 -1.05 -16.29
N LYS A 18 16.10 -0.30 -17.25
CA LYS A 18 16.81 0.13 -18.45
C LYS A 18 18.00 1.03 -18.12
N GLU A 19 17.81 2.05 -17.26
CA GLU A 19 18.90 2.97 -16.89
C GLU A 19 19.95 2.29 -16.00
N VAL A 20 19.56 1.39 -15.09
CA VAL A 20 20.51 0.57 -14.32
C VAL A 20 21.32 -0.34 -15.25
N ALA A 21 20.67 -1.01 -16.21
CA ALA A 21 21.36 -1.86 -17.17
C ALA A 21 22.35 -1.07 -18.06
N LYS A 22 21.99 0.13 -18.52
CA LYS A 22 22.90 1.01 -19.27
C LYS A 22 24.13 1.37 -18.46
N LYS A 23 23.93 1.79 -17.18
CA LYS A 23 25.05 2.14 -16.30
C LYS A 23 25.92 0.94 -15.97
N ALA A 24 25.33 -0.25 -15.80
CA ALA A 24 26.07 -1.50 -15.63
C ALA A 24 26.93 -1.82 -16.86
N TRP A 25 26.38 -1.67 -18.07
CA TRP A 25 27.09 -1.90 -19.32
C TRP A 25 28.29 -0.97 -19.50
N ASN A 26 28.13 0.29 -19.06
CA ASN A 26 29.17 1.31 -19.14
C ASN A 26 30.17 1.29 -17.96
N ASN A 27 30.05 0.36 -17.01
CA ASN A 27 30.81 0.33 -15.74
C ASN A 27 30.61 1.60 -14.87
N GLU A 28 29.43 2.26 -14.96
CA GLU A 28 29.08 3.49 -14.25
C GLU A 28 28.11 3.27 -13.09
N LEU A 29 28.07 2.08 -12.49
CA LEU A 29 27.16 1.76 -11.36
C LEU A 29 27.40 2.61 -10.11
N GLN A 30 28.51 3.34 -10.03
CA GLN A 30 28.79 4.27 -8.94
C GLN A 30 27.86 5.51 -8.98
N ASN A 31 27.29 5.83 -10.15
CA ASN A 31 26.49 7.03 -10.41
C ASN A 31 24.98 6.74 -10.50
N VAL A 32 24.48 5.76 -9.75
CA VAL A 32 23.06 5.36 -9.81
C VAL A 32 22.11 6.34 -9.13
N LEU A 33 22.62 7.23 -8.27
CA LEU A 33 21.81 8.22 -7.55
C LEU A 33 21.14 9.24 -8.49
N ASP A 34 21.66 9.40 -9.71
CA ASP A 34 21.09 10.33 -10.69
C ASP A 34 19.91 9.75 -11.47
N ILE A 35 19.72 8.41 -11.43
CA ILE A 35 18.68 7.74 -12.22
C ILE A 35 17.28 8.30 -11.97
N PRO A 36 16.83 8.58 -10.73
CA PRO A 36 15.53 9.19 -10.49
C PRO A 36 15.35 10.55 -11.22
N ASN A 37 16.40 11.36 -11.29
CA ASN A 37 16.38 12.65 -11.98
C ASN A 37 16.36 12.49 -13.52
N ILE A 38 17.01 11.45 -14.03
CA ILE A 38 17.00 11.12 -15.47
C ILE A 38 15.59 10.67 -15.89
N ILE A 39 14.93 9.86 -15.05
CA ILE A 39 13.60 9.29 -15.36
C ILE A 39 12.51 10.35 -15.26
N ILE A 40 12.57 11.21 -14.23
CA ILE A 40 11.64 12.30 -13.98
C ILE A 40 12.43 13.62 -13.93
N PRO A 41 12.72 14.22 -15.09
CA PRO A 41 13.37 15.53 -15.16
C PRO A 41 12.38 16.64 -14.78
N GLY A 42 12.90 17.72 -14.18
CA GLY A 42 12.10 18.91 -13.87
C GLY A 42 11.30 18.79 -12.57
N ASN A 43 10.37 19.73 -12.35
CA ASN A 43 9.72 19.94 -11.06
C ASN A 43 8.27 19.41 -10.99
N LYS A 44 7.75 18.82 -12.07
CA LYS A 44 6.38 18.31 -12.12
C LYS A 44 6.37 16.81 -11.85
N PRO A 45 5.57 16.33 -10.88
CA PRO A 45 5.36 14.90 -10.65
C PRO A 45 4.54 14.30 -11.80
N THR A 46 4.68 12.99 -12.01
CA THR A 46 3.92 12.24 -13.02
C THR A 46 2.74 11.48 -12.42
N MET A 47 2.85 11.01 -11.18
CA MET A 47 1.86 10.13 -10.52
C MET A 47 1.57 10.52 -9.08
N ARG A 48 2.48 11.21 -8.39
CA ARG A 48 2.42 11.44 -6.95
C ARG A 48 2.14 12.90 -6.61
N CYS A 49 1.94 13.17 -5.32
CA CYS A 49 1.70 14.53 -4.82
C CYS A 49 2.85 15.50 -5.11
N CYS A 50 4.10 15.00 -5.13
CA CYS A 50 5.27 15.82 -5.43
C CYS A 50 6.38 15.01 -6.10
N VAL A 51 7.23 15.73 -6.86
CA VAL A 51 8.37 15.15 -7.59
C VAL A 51 9.43 14.56 -6.65
N TYR A 52 9.61 15.13 -5.47
CA TYR A 52 10.61 14.65 -4.51
C TYR A 52 10.26 13.26 -3.98
N LYS A 53 8.99 13.05 -3.60
CA LYS A 53 8.51 11.73 -3.17
C LYS A 53 8.61 10.71 -4.29
N GLU A 54 8.26 11.10 -5.51
CA GLU A 54 8.32 10.23 -6.67
C GLU A 54 9.76 9.78 -6.97
N ARG A 55 10.72 10.73 -6.90
CA ARG A 55 12.14 10.41 -7.03
C ARG A 55 12.68 9.56 -5.89
N ALA A 56 12.23 9.78 -4.67
CA ALA A 56 12.62 8.95 -3.53
C ALA A 56 12.16 7.49 -3.73
N ILE A 57 10.92 7.27 -4.17
CA ILE A 57 10.41 5.93 -4.52
C ILE A 57 11.20 5.30 -5.67
N LEU A 58 11.58 6.09 -6.68
CA LEU A 58 12.45 5.61 -7.76
C LEU A 58 13.85 5.24 -7.25
N GLY A 59 14.40 5.99 -6.29
CA GLY A 59 15.66 5.66 -5.64
C GLY A 59 15.62 4.29 -4.95
N GLU A 60 14.55 4.00 -4.20
CA GLU A 60 14.36 2.67 -3.62
C GLU A 60 14.21 1.57 -4.69
N ARG A 61 13.53 1.85 -5.80
CA ARG A 61 13.46 0.91 -6.94
C ARG A 61 14.82 0.67 -7.58
N VAL A 62 15.68 1.68 -7.66
CA VAL A 62 17.06 1.53 -8.15
C VAL A 62 17.85 0.61 -7.23
N LYS A 63 17.76 0.81 -5.89
CA LYS A 63 18.39 -0.11 -4.92
C LYS A 63 17.94 -1.55 -5.11
N LEU A 64 16.62 -1.77 -5.26
CA LEU A 64 16.07 -3.10 -5.54
C LEU A 64 16.59 -3.69 -6.87
N ALA A 65 16.71 -2.86 -7.92
CA ALA A 65 17.23 -3.29 -9.21
C ALA A 65 18.72 -3.67 -9.15
N MET A 66 19.45 -3.15 -8.16
CA MET A 66 20.86 -3.47 -7.89
C MET A 66 21.04 -4.66 -6.94
N GLY A 67 19.98 -5.31 -6.51
CA GLY A 67 20.01 -6.48 -5.63
C GLY A 67 19.47 -6.27 -4.22
N GLY A 68 18.93 -5.08 -3.93
CA GLY A 68 18.30 -4.78 -2.64
C GLY A 68 19.27 -4.73 -1.46
N ASP A 69 18.74 -4.94 -0.26
CA ASP A 69 19.53 -5.07 0.97
C ASP A 69 19.87 -6.54 1.24
N LYS A 70 21.14 -6.89 1.17
CA LYS A 70 21.64 -8.25 1.44
C LYS A 70 21.40 -8.73 2.86
N ASN A 71 21.21 -7.81 3.80
CA ASN A 71 20.96 -8.13 5.21
C ASN A 71 19.47 -8.29 5.52
N ASN A 72 18.60 -7.99 4.55
CA ASN A 72 17.15 -8.17 4.72
C ASN A 72 16.82 -9.66 4.69
N PRO A 73 16.27 -10.23 5.77
CA PRO A 73 15.88 -11.64 5.80
C PRO A 73 14.66 -11.94 4.90
N ASN A 74 13.97 -10.91 4.42
CA ASN A 74 12.79 -11.06 3.57
C ASN A 74 13.21 -11.21 2.11
N VAL A 75 12.71 -12.23 1.45
CA VAL A 75 12.87 -12.42 -0.01
C VAL A 75 12.17 -11.32 -0.80
N ILE A 76 11.15 -10.70 -0.20
CA ILE A 76 10.36 -9.62 -0.82
C ILE A 76 10.59 -8.32 -0.04
N ASP A 77 11.24 -7.37 -0.67
CA ASP A 77 11.42 -6.03 -0.12
C ASP A 77 10.19 -5.15 -0.29
N VAL A 78 9.92 -4.34 0.74
CA VAL A 78 8.82 -3.38 0.77
C VAL A 78 9.37 -1.97 0.56
N ILE A 79 8.88 -1.26 -0.43
CA ILE A 79 9.12 0.18 -0.57
C ILE A 79 8.16 0.89 0.40
N SER A 80 8.56 1.03 1.66
CA SER A 80 7.71 1.58 2.74
C SER A 80 7.21 3.00 2.44
N ILE A 81 8.06 3.83 1.87
CA ILE A 81 7.73 5.20 1.47
C ILE A 81 6.57 5.28 0.45
N ALA A 82 6.24 4.19 -0.23
CA ALA A 82 5.09 4.13 -1.13
C ALA A 82 3.81 3.65 -0.45
N CYS A 83 3.88 3.16 0.80
CA CYS A 83 2.75 2.58 1.52
C CYS A 83 1.76 3.62 2.07
N ASP A 84 2.17 4.85 2.24
CA ASP A 84 1.35 5.95 2.77
C ASP A 84 0.27 6.43 1.80
N ASP A 85 0.42 6.18 0.49
CA ASP A 85 -0.61 6.49 -0.50
C ASP A 85 -1.74 5.43 -0.53
N CYS A 86 -1.57 4.31 0.16
CA CYS A 86 -2.65 3.35 0.33
C CYS A 86 -3.70 3.90 1.30
N PRO A 87 -4.99 3.71 1.02
CA PRO A 87 -6.03 4.09 1.96
C PRO A 87 -5.81 3.39 3.30
N ALA A 88 -6.14 4.08 4.39
CA ALA A 88 -6.09 3.50 5.73
C ALA A 88 -6.90 2.21 5.75
N GLY A 89 -6.26 1.12 6.19
CA GLY A 89 -6.91 -0.20 6.27
C GLY A 89 -7.93 -0.28 7.40
N GLY A 90 -8.59 -1.45 7.48
CA GLY A 90 -9.52 -1.81 8.53
C GLY A 90 -10.96 -1.39 8.30
N TYR A 91 -11.80 -1.58 9.33
CA TYR A 91 -13.22 -1.27 9.24
C TYR A 91 -13.48 0.24 9.24
N GLN A 92 -14.35 0.68 8.34
CA GLN A 92 -14.77 2.07 8.20
C GLN A 92 -16.29 2.13 8.01
N VAL A 93 -16.91 3.20 8.50
CA VAL A 93 -18.32 3.48 8.23
C VAL A 93 -18.40 4.32 6.96
N SER A 94 -19.19 3.85 6.00
CA SER A 94 -19.43 4.55 4.74
C SER A 94 -20.61 5.52 4.88
N ASN A 95 -20.78 6.39 3.89
CA ASN A 95 -21.92 7.31 3.79
C ASN A 95 -23.28 6.61 3.67
N ALA A 96 -23.31 5.27 3.57
CA ALA A 96 -24.53 4.48 3.61
C ALA A 96 -25.08 4.28 5.04
N CYS A 97 -24.41 4.79 6.06
CA CYS A 97 -24.94 4.79 7.43
C CYS A 97 -26.28 5.55 7.49
N ARG A 98 -27.29 4.93 8.12
CA ARG A 98 -28.66 5.47 8.18
C ARG A 98 -29.03 5.93 9.59
N ASP A 99 -28.06 6.14 10.46
CA ASP A 99 -28.27 6.65 11.83
C ASP A 99 -29.38 5.89 12.57
N CYS A 100 -29.32 4.55 12.47
CA CYS A 100 -30.40 3.70 12.96
C CYS A 100 -30.52 3.75 14.49
N LEU A 101 -31.73 3.91 15.02
CA LEU A 101 -32.01 3.98 16.45
C LEU A 101 -31.53 2.78 17.26
N ALA A 102 -31.39 1.62 16.61
CA ALA A 102 -31.00 0.39 17.28
C ALA A 102 -29.50 0.33 17.66
N HIS A 103 -28.66 1.19 17.09
CA HIS A 103 -27.21 1.27 17.33
C HIS A 103 -26.51 -0.12 17.46
N ARG A 104 -26.94 -1.10 16.65
CA ARG A 104 -26.46 -2.50 16.76
C ARG A 104 -24.94 -2.61 16.66
N CYS A 105 -24.33 -1.79 15.81
CA CYS A 105 -22.88 -1.79 15.63
C CYS A 105 -22.14 -1.35 16.91
N GLN A 106 -22.67 -0.36 17.64
CA GLN A 106 -22.13 0.06 18.93
C GLN A 106 -22.32 -0.99 20.01
N ASN A 107 -23.55 -1.51 20.12
CA ASN A 107 -23.92 -2.47 21.15
C ASN A 107 -23.14 -3.80 21.06
N VAL A 108 -22.75 -4.22 19.84
CA VAL A 108 -22.00 -5.45 19.63
C VAL A 108 -20.49 -5.27 19.81
N CYS A 109 -20.01 -4.02 19.91
CA CYS A 109 -18.56 -3.77 19.95
C CYS A 109 -17.98 -4.04 21.34
N PRO A 110 -17.14 -5.10 21.53
CA PRO A 110 -16.60 -5.46 22.85
C PRO A 110 -15.57 -4.45 23.36
N ARG A 111 -15.08 -3.58 22.47
CA ARG A 111 -14.06 -2.56 22.79
C ARG A 111 -14.63 -1.15 22.89
N ASN A 112 -15.95 -0.98 22.74
CA ASN A 112 -16.61 0.31 22.69
C ASN A 112 -15.91 1.28 21.72
N ALA A 113 -15.48 0.76 20.57
CA ALA A 113 -14.77 1.53 19.56
C ALA A 113 -15.70 2.32 18.62
N ILE A 114 -17.02 2.20 18.77
CA ILE A 114 -17.99 2.89 17.90
C ILE A 114 -18.66 3.98 18.69
N TYR A 115 -18.65 5.18 18.13
CA TYR A 115 -19.32 6.37 18.68
C TYR A 115 -20.12 7.06 17.57
N PHE A 116 -21.03 7.94 17.96
CA PHE A 116 -21.86 8.72 17.04
C PHE A 116 -21.51 10.19 17.19
N ASP A 117 -21.50 10.90 16.07
CA ASP A 117 -21.29 12.34 16.04
C ASP A 117 -22.60 13.11 16.32
N GLU A 118 -22.56 14.42 16.21
CA GLU A 118 -23.70 15.32 16.42
C GLU A 118 -24.84 15.06 15.42
N TYR A 119 -24.53 14.50 14.26
CA TYR A 119 -25.48 14.11 13.22
C TYR A 119 -25.95 12.66 13.34
N GLN A 120 -25.64 12.00 14.46
CA GLN A 120 -25.93 10.58 14.72
C GLN A 120 -25.23 9.61 13.74
N HIS A 121 -24.24 10.07 12.99
CA HIS A 121 -23.47 9.20 12.11
C HIS A 121 -22.45 8.39 12.91
N ALA A 122 -22.38 7.09 12.62
CA ALA A 122 -21.45 6.20 13.33
C ALA A 122 -20.01 6.40 12.86
N HIS A 123 -19.07 6.39 13.82
CA HIS A 123 -17.64 6.45 13.58
C HIS A 123 -16.94 5.32 14.32
N ILE A 124 -15.77 4.89 13.81
CA ILE A 124 -14.94 3.87 14.45
C ILE A 124 -13.64 4.50 14.95
N ASP A 125 -13.44 4.47 16.25
CA ASP A 125 -12.18 4.84 16.89
C ASP A 125 -11.13 3.77 16.60
N LYS A 126 -10.17 4.12 15.74
CA LYS A 126 -9.11 3.21 15.28
C LYS A 126 -8.15 2.81 16.41
N THR A 127 -8.04 3.63 17.46
CA THR A 127 -7.15 3.31 18.60
C THR A 127 -7.72 2.19 19.48
N LYS A 128 -9.04 2.05 19.52
CA LYS A 128 -9.75 1.03 20.30
C LYS A 128 -10.13 -0.19 19.45
N CYS A 129 -10.26 -0.02 18.14
CA CYS A 129 -10.75 -1.05 17.23
C CYS A 129 -9.73 -2.18 17.05
N VAL A 130 -10.14 -3.41 17.36
CA VAL A 130 -9.33 -4.64 17.16
C VAL A 130 -9.69 -5.40 15.87
N GLU A 131 -10.42 -4.76 14.96
CA GLU A 131 -10.78 -5.29 13.64
C GLU A 131 -11.52 -6.65 13.66
N CYS A 132 -12.25 -6.97 14.71
CA CYS A 132 -12.97 -8.24 14.86
C CYS A 132 -14.14 -8.44 13.87
N GLY A 133 -14.65 -7.38 13.25
CA GLY A 133 -15.69 -7.41 12.22
C GLY A 133 -17.11 -7.64 12.72
N MET A 134 -17.36 -7.71 14.04
CA MET A 134 -18.70 -7.94 14.56
C MET A 134 -19.70 -6.85 14.18
N CYS A 135 -19.25 -5.59 14.18
CA CYS A 135 -20.06 -4.44 13.79
C CYS A 135 -20.55 -4.50 12.32
N SER A 136 -19.70 -4.97 11.43
CA SER A 136 -20.05 -5.13 10.01
C SER A 136 -21.12 -6.20 9.80
N LYS A 137 -21.06 -7.30 10.58
CA LYS A 137 -22.02 -8.41 10.46
C LYS A 137 -23.43 -8.05 10.92
N VAL A 138 -23.57 -7.13 11.88
CA VAL A 138 -24.87 -6.76 12.45
C VAL A 138 -25.47 -5.51 11.81
N CYS A 139 -24.73 -4.83 10.94
CA CYS A 139 -25.23 -3.63 10.26
C CYS A 139 -26.25 -4.01 9.18
N PRO A 140 -27.54 -3.64 9.33
CA PRO A 140 -28.58 -4.02 8.37
C PRO A 140 -28.43 -3.31 7.02
N TYR A 141 -27.65 -2.22 6.99
CA TYR A 141 -27.42 -1.42 5.77
C TYR A 141 -26.08 -1.72 5.11
N SER A 142 -25.31 -2.69 5.62
CA SER A 142 -23.95 -3.00 5.14
C SER A 142 -23.05 -1.78 5.02
N SER A 143 -23.27 -0.76 5.85
CA SER A 143 -22.55 0.51 5.80
C SER A 143 -21.14 0.43 6.40
N ILE A 144 -20.82 -0.65 7.12
CA ILE A 144 -19.49 -0.86 7.71
C ILE A 144 -18.70 -1.81 6.81
N ILE A 145 -17.71 -1.25 6.14
CA ILE A 145 -16.87 -1.94 5.16
C ILE A 145 -15.48 -2.20 5.71
N ASN A 146 -14.87 -3.30 5.31
CA ASN A 146 -13.48 -3.62 5.64
C ASN A 146 -12.58 -3.28 4.45
N ASN A 147 -11.83 -2.18 4.58
CA ASN A 147 -10.86 -1.74 3.58
C ASN A 147 -9.51 -2.39 3.84
N LYS A 148 -9.32 -3.60 3.34
CA LYS A 148 -7.99 -4.22 3.35
C LYS A 148 -7.09 -3.52 2.33
N LYS A 149 -5.82 -3.29 2.72
CA LYS A 149 -4.84 -2.82 1.75
C LYS A 149 -4.70 -3.86 0.63
N PRO A 150 -4.47 -3.42 -0.61
CA PRO A 150 -4.40 -4.32 -1.76
C PRO A 150 -3.37 -5.44 -1.60
N CYS A 151 -2.22 -5.13 -0.97
CA CYS A 151 -1.20 -6.14 -0.69
C CYS A 151 -1.70 -7.23 0.28
N GLN A 152 -2.52 -6.87 1.29
CA GLN A 152 -3.13 -7.85 2.19
C GLN A 152 -4.18 -8.69 1.47
N SER A 153 -5.01 -8.04 0.64
CA SER A 153 -6.07 -8.74 -0.11
C SER A 153 -5.53 -9.77 -1.10
N ALA A 154 -4.37 -9.50 -1.67
CA ALA A 154 -3.74 -10.40 -2.63
C ALA A 154 -2.91 -11.51 -1.97
N CYS A 155 -2.57 -11.41 -0.70
CA CYS A 155 -1.83 -12.44 -0.01
C CYS A 155 -2.77 -13.58 0.41
N LYS A 156 -2.77 -14.67 -0.36
CA LYS A 156 -3.65 -15.84 -0.10
C LYS A 156 -3.34 -16.54 1.21
N VAL A 157 -2.10 -16.48 1.67
CA VAL A 157 -1.64 -17.12 2.91
C VAL A 157 -1.67 -16.18 4.12
N GLY A 158 -2.08 -14.92 3.94
CA GLY A 158 -2.16 -13.94 5.03
C GLY A 158 -0.81 -13.56 5.65
N ALA A 159 0.28 -13.68 4.89
CA ALA A 159 1.63 -13.35 5.36
C ALA A 159 1.93 -11.84 5.39
N ILE A 160 0.98 -10.98 4.97
CA ILE A 160 1.18 -9.53 4.94
C ILE A 160 0.33 -8.89 6.03
N THR A 161 1.00 -8.26 6.98
CA THR A 161 0.41 -7.42 8.03
C THR A 161 0.74 -5.95 7.79
N ILE A 162 0.07 -5.07 8.49
CA ILE A 162 0.33 -3.63 8.43
C ILE A 162 0.89 -3.21 9.78
N GLY A 163 2.05 -2.58 9.77
CA GLY A 163 2.70 -2.04 10.97
C GLY A 163 2.01 -0.77 11.47
N GLU A 164 2.44 -0.27 12.63
CA GLU A 164 1.95 0.98 13.22
C GLU A 164 2.22 2.19 12.32
N ASP A 165 3.31 2.16 11.57
CA ASP A 165 3.69 3.15 10.56
C ASP A 165 2.89 3.08 9.26
N GLN A 166 1.83 2.24 9.24
CA GLN A 166 1.01 1.96 8.05
C GLN A 166 1.79 1.31 6.89
N SER A 167 3.04 0.90 7.07
CA SER A 167 3.77 0.12 6.08
C SER A 167 3.35 -1.37 6.10
N ALA A 168 3.55 -2.04 4.98
CA ALA A 168 3.32 -3.47 4.90
C ALA A 168 4.54 -4.22 5.47
N GLN A 169 4.29 -5.16 6.37
CA GLN A 169 5.29 -6.06 6.92
C GLN A 169 5.02 -7.49 6.44
N ILE A 170 6.08 -8.26 6.22
CA ILE A 170 5.97 -9.64 5.73
C ILE A 170 6.39 -10.59 6.84
N GLU A 171 5.50 -11.50 7.19
CA GLU A 171 5.78 -12.60 8.11
C GLU A 171 6.39 -13.77 7.32
N ASN A 172 7.72 -13.92 7.40
CA ASN A 172 8.46 -14.92 6.64
C ASN A 172 8.02 -16.35 6.92
N SER A 173 7.60 -16.66 8.16
CA SER A 173 7.11 -17.99 8.53
C SER A 173 5.88 -18.43 7.74
N LYS A 174 5.08 -17.47 7.25
CA LYS A 174 3.88 -17.70 6.44
C LYS A 174 4.08 -17.44 4.95
N CYS A 175 5.15 -16.75 4.58
CA CYS A 175 5.38 -16.35 3.21
C CYS A 175 5.82 -17.52 2.34
N ILE A 176 5.07 -17.82 1.28
CA ILE A 176 5.37 -18.85 0.28
C ILE A 176 6.07 -18.30 -0.96
N GLU A 177 6.55 -17.08 -0.94
CA GLU A 177 7.31 -16.42 -2.02
C GLU A 177 6.63 -16.43 -3.39
N CYS A 178 5.31 -16.45 -3.42
CA CYS A 178 4.50 -16.59 -4.66
C CYS A 178 4.60 -15.41 -5.64
N GLY A 179 5.29 -14.31 -5.30
CA GLY A 179 5.41 -13.12 -6.14
C GLY A 179 4.13 -12.29 -6.34
N ALA A 180 2.99 -12.68 -5.76
CA ALA A 180 1.70 -12.01 -5.94
C ALA A 180 1.77 -10.50 -5.64
N ARG A 181 2.59 -10.08 -4.67
CA ARG A 181 2.82 -8.67 -4.35
C ARG A 181 3.49 -7.88 -5.47
N ALA A 182 4.40 -8.50 -6.21
CA ALA A 182 5.04 -7.85 -7.35
C ALA A 182 4.01 -7.46 -8.43
N PHE A 183 2.94 -8.26 -8.58
CA PHE A 183 1.85 -7.98 -9.50
C PHE A 183 0.92 -6.87 -8.98
N ILE A 184 0.69 -6.76 -7.67
CA ILE A 184 -0.23 -5.75 -7.10
C ILE A 184 0.35 -4.35 -7.18
N ASN A 185 1.64 -4.20 -6.95
CA ASN A 185 2.33 -2.92 -7.22
C ASN A 185 2.20 -2.50 -8.69
N VAL A 186 1.86 -3.43 -9.58
CA VAL A 186 1.62 -3.20 -11.01
C VAL A 186 0.19 -2.72 -11.27
N LEU A 187 -0.81 -3.29 -10.57
CA LEU A 187 -2.25 -3.01 -10.81
C LEU A 187 -2.73 -1.70 -10.18
N LEU A 188 -2.10 -1.24 -9.11
CA LEU A 188 -2.59 -0.10 -8.31
C LEU A 188 -1.80 1.19 -8.49
N GLY A 189 -0.80 1.21 -9.37
CA GLY A 189 0.05 2.38 -9.55
C GLY A 189 0.97 2.69 -8.34
N LEU A 190 1.15 1.74 -7.42
CA LEU A 190 1.98 1.88 -6.22
C LEU A 190 3.43 1.49 -6.47
#